data_83743ac1fcf0f151403f726e209a46cb
#
_entry.id   83743ac1fcf0f151403f726e209a46cb
#
_cell.length_a   1.000
_cell.length_b   1.000
_cell.length_c   1.000
_cell.angle_alpha   90.00
_cell.angle_beta   90.00
_cell.angle_gamma   90.00
#
_symmetry.space_group_name_H-M   'P 1'
#
loop_
_entity.id
_entity.type
_entity.pdbx_description
1 polymer ?
#
loop_
_entity_poly.entity_id
_entity_poly.type
_entity_poly.pdbx_seq_one_letter_code
_entity_poly.pdbx_strand_id
1 'polypeptide(L)'
;MSLIRSKKRVADHGEVFTPPWLVDAMLDLVKDETDRIDSRFLEPACGSGNFLVRVLQRKLAVVEIKFGKSDFEKRHYALLGLMCIYGIELLEDNIAECRANLIEIFSDYLGLDKSDDLYRAASFVLSCNLLHGDAVTMRRHDSEPITFAEWGYIGRAKFQRRDFRLDVLTGSSRFSAEGSLFAHLGKHELFTPIRTYPPMAVRDLATGCGGTPMEAA
;
A
#
# COMPACT_ATOMS: atom_id res chain seq x y z
N MET A 1 -2.73 -25.93 0.96
CA MET A 1 -3.57 -24.74 0.83
C MET A 1 -4.35 -24.84 -0.48
N SER A 2 -5.66 -24.67 -0.49
CA SER A 2 -6.45 -24.71 -1.73
C SER A 2 -6.16 -23.47 -2.56
N LEU A 3 -5.93 -23.64 -3.88
CA LEU A 3 -5.68 -22.53 -4.81
C LEU A 3 -6.97 -21.81 -5.23
N ILE A 4 -8.13 -22.35 -4.84
CA ILE A 4 -9.44 -21.77 -5.17
C ILE A 4 -10.35 -21.85 -3.94
N ARG A 5 -11.20 -20.85 -3.74
CA ARG A 5 -12.26 -20.88 -2.72
C ARG A 5 -13.48 -21.68 -3.20
N SER A 6 -13.90 -21.46 -4.44
CA SER A 6 -14.99 -22.23 -5.05
C SER A 6 -14.90 -22.19 -6.59
N LYS A 7 -15.48 -23.20 -7.25
CA LYS A 7 -15.59 -23.24 -8.71
C LYS A 7 -16.42 -22.08 -9.26
N LYS A 8 -17.43 -21.60 -8.50
CA LYS A 8 -18.27 -20.48 -8.87
C LYS A 8 -17.44 -19.19 -8.93
N ARG A 9 -16.61 -18.91 -7.92
CA ARG A 9 -15.75 -17.71 -7.89
C ARG A 9 -14.70 -17.72 -9.01
N VAL A 10 -14.19 -18.89 -9.36
CA VAL A 10 -13.32 -19.04 -10.54
C VAL A 10 -14.04 -18.69 -11.83
N ALA A 11 -15.29 -19.17 -11.99
CA ALA A 11 -16.08 -18.89 -13.20
C ALA A 11 -16.50 -17.42 -13.29
N ASP A 12 -16.92 -16.82 -12.18
CA ASP A 12 -17.48 -15.46 -12.14
C ASP A 12 -16.40 -14.37 -12.13
N HIS A 13 -15.23 -14.63 -11.50
CA HIS A 13 -14.19 -13.62 -11.23
C HIS A 13 -12.78 -14.05 -11.62
N GLY A 14 -12.57 -15.28 -12.12
CA GLY A 14 -11.23 -15.79 -12.39
C GLY A 14 -10.37 -15.99 -11.12
N GLU A 15 -10.99 -16.13 -9.93
CA GLU A 15 -10.29 -16.16 -8.67
C GLU A 15 -9.47 -17.44 -8.49
N VAL A 16 -8.17 -17.32 -8.72
CA VAL A 16 -7.18 -18.38 -8.49
C VAL A 16 -6.02 -17.78 -7.71
N PHE A 17 -5.74 -18.34 -6.52
CA PHE A 17 -4.65 -17.84 -5.69
C PHE A 17 -3.30 -18.34 -6.18
N THR A 18 -2.33 -17.45 -6.27
CA THR A 18 -0.96 -17.82 -6.62
C THR A 18 -0.33 -18.63 -5.47
N PRO A 19 0.23 -19.84 -5.74
CA PRO A 19 0.84 -20.64 -4.70
C PRO A 19 2.11 -19.97 -4.14
N PRO A 20 2.44 -20.18 -2.85
CA PRO A 20 3.56 -19.51 -2.18
C PRO A 20 4.90 -19.66 -2.89
N TRP A 21 5.22 -20.86 -3.40
CA TRP A 21 6.47 -21.11 -4.10
C TRP A 21 6.63 -20.28 -5.38
N LEU A 22 5.50 -20.01 -6.07
CA LEU A 22 5.52 -19.19 -7.29
C LEU A 22 5.65 -17.72 -6.93
N VAL A 23 4.97 -17.26 -5.86
CA VAL A 23 5.15 -15.91 -5.32
C VAL A 23 6.61 -15.67 -4.97
N ASP A 24 7.24 -16.60 -4.24
CA ASP A 24 8.65 -16.47 -3.87
C ASP A 24 9.56 -16.41 -5.12
N ALA A 25 9.32 -17.27 -6.11
CA ALA A 25 10.07 -17.25 -7.37
C ALA A 25 9.91 -15.93 -8.14
N MET A 26 8.70 -15.38 -8.18
CA MET A 26 8.46 -14.07 -8.82
C MET A 26 9.16 -12.92 -8.08
N LEU A 27 9.13 -12.94 -6.74
CA LEU A 27 9.81 -11.94 -5.92
C LEU A 27 11.33 -12.03 -6.01
N ASP A 28 11.87 -13.22 -6.28
CA ASP A 28 13.30 -13.39 -6.50
C ASP A 28 13.80 -12.73 -7.79
N LEU A 29 12.94 -12.56 -8.81
CA LEU A 29 13.26 -11.81 -10.01
C LEU A 29 13.46 -10.31 -9.75
N VAL A 30 12.86 -9.80 -8.68
CA VAL A 30 12.95 -8.38 -8.26
C VAL A 30 13.56 -8.26 -6.86
N LYS A 31 14.52 -9.13 -6.56
CA LYS A 31 15.11 -9.24 -5.22
C LYS A 31 15.68 -7.91 -4.74
N ASP A 32 16.37 -7.17 -5.60
CA ASP A 32 16.96 -5.88 -5.24
C ASP A 32 15.91 -4.87 -4.73
N GLU A 33 14.68 -4.96 -5.24
CA GLU A 33 13.56 -4.13 -4.77
C GLU A 33 12.96 -4.67 -3.47
N THR A 34 12.89 -6.00 -3.29
CA THR A 34 12.39 -6.58 -2.02
C THR A 34 13.37 -6.43 -0.87
N ASP A 35 14.67 -6.25 -1.16
CA ASP A 35 15.73 -5.98 -0.18
C ASP A 35 15.77 -4.49 0.24
N ARG A 36 14.88 -3.66 -0.31
CA ARG A 36 14.69 -2.26 0.08
C ARG A 36 13.38 -2.09 0.84
N ILE A 37 13.44 -1.42 1.99
CA ILE A 37 12.26 -1.14 2.82
C ILE A 37 11.32 -0.17 2.10
N ASP A 38 11.87 0.82 1.39
CA ASP A 38 11.16 1.93 0.77
C ASP A 38 10.68 1.67 -0.67
N SER A 39 11.02 0.53 -1.27
CA SER A 39 10.48 0.13 -2.59
C SER A 39 8.98 -0.12 -2.51
N ARG A 40 8.24 0.44 -3.48
CA ARG A 40 6.78 0.37 -3.53
C ARG A 40 6.33 -0.82 -4.37
N PHE A 41 5.40 -1.58 -3.83
CA PHE A 41 4.77 -2.73 -4.49
C PHE A 41 3.28 -2.50 -4.62
N LEU A 42 2.76 -2.59 -5.84
CA LEU A 42 1.34 -2.55 -6.14
C LEU A 42 0.91 -3.88 -6.75
N GLU A 43 -0.06 -4.54 -6.12
CA GLU A 43 -0.75 -5.70 -6.67
C GLU A 43 -2.16 -5.31 -7.09
N PRO A 44 -2.47 -5.24 -8.40
CA PRO A 44 -3.75 -4.73 -8.91
C PRO A 44 -4.91 -5.74 -8.79
N ALA A 45 -4.63 -6.97 -8.36
CA ALA A 45 -5.61 -8.02 -8.08
C ALA A 45 -5.13 -8.82 -6.86
N CYS A 46 -5.06 -8.17 -5.69
CA CYS A 46 -4.30 -8.70 -4.56
C CYS A 46 -4.97 -9.90 -3.87
N GLY A 47 -6.22 -10.21 -4.16
CA GLY A 47 -6.95 -11.30 -3.51
C GLY A 47 -6.91 -11.16 -1.98
N SER A 48 -6.70 -12.26 -1.29
CA SER A 48 -6.49 -12.27 0.18
C SER A 48 -5.08 -11.84 0.60
N GLY A 49 -4.23 -11.38 -0.34
CA GLY A 49 -2.92 -10.80 -0.05
C GLY A 49 -1.75 -11.76 -0.10
N ASN A 50 -1.85 -12.93 -0.73
CA ASN A 50 -0.77 -13.92 -0.76
C ASN A 50 0.57 -13.34 -1.23
N PHE A 51 0.54 -12.48 -2.26
CA PHE A 51 1.74 -11.82 -2.77
C PHE A 51 2.23 -10.74 -1.80
N LEU A 52 1.33 -9.87 -1.34
CA LEU A 52 1.65 -8.74 -0.45
C LEU A 52 2.17 -9.18 0.92
N VAL A 53 1.66 -10.31 1.44
CA VAL A 53 2.16 -10.96 2.66
C VAL A 53 3.65 -11.31 2.52
N ARG A 54 4.05 -11.91 1.39
CA ARG A 54 5.45 -12.26 1.15
C ARG A 54 6.33 -11.02 1.00
N VAL A 55 5.84 -9.98 0.32
CA VAL A 55 6.52 -8.69 0.24
C VAL A 55 6.76 -8.10 1.63
N LEU A 56 5.72 -8.08 2.49
CA LEU A 56 5.85 -7.58 3.86
C LEU A 56 6.87 -8.41 4.67
N GLN A 57 6.81 -9.72 4.61
CA GLN A 57 7.75 -10.60 5.32
C GLN A 57 9.20 -10.32 4.93
N ARG A 58 9.49 -10.15 3.62
CA ARG A 58 10.83 -9.79 3.14
C ARG A 58 11.27 -8.42 3.66
N LYS A 59 10.42 -7.42 3.61
CA LYS A 59 10.71 -6.08 4.14
C LYS A 59 10.98 -6.10 5.64
N LEU A 60 10.18 -6.83 6.43
CA LEU A 60 10.39 -6.96 7.87
C LEU A 60 11.69 -7.70 8.20
N ALA A 61 12.09 -8.69 7.42
CA ALA A 61 13.40 -9.35 7.57
C ALA A 61 14.55 -8.36 7.34
N VAL A 62 14.43 -7.47 6.36
CA VAL A 62 15.43 -6.40 6.13
C VAL A 62 15.44 -5.39 7.29
N VAL A 63 14.27 -5.04 7.82
CA VAL A 63 14.16 -4.18 9.02
C VAL A 63 14.88 -4.83 10.22
N GLU A 64 14.67 -6.13 10.44
CA GLU A 64 15.34 -6.85 11.54
C GLU A 64 16.86 -6.80 11.39
N ILE A 65 17.38 -7.06 10.20
CA ILE A 65 18.84 -7.03 9.94
C ILE A 65 19.42 -5.63 10.15
N LYS A 66 18.75 -4.58 9.66
CA LYS A 66 19.30 -3.22 9.66
C LYS A 66 19.03 -2.45 10.98
N PHE A 67 17.88 -2.69 11.59
CA PHE A 67 17.36 -1.86 12.69
C PHE A 67 16.92 -2.67 13.92
N GLY A 68 17.08 -3.99 13.94
CA GLY A 68 16.63 -4.87 15.04
C GLY A 68 17.23 -4.55 16.42
N LYS A 69 18.35 -3.81 16.45
CA LYS A 69 19.00 -3.39 17.72
C LYS A 69 18.37 -2.16 18.36
N SER A 70 17.54 -1.41 17.65
CA SER A 70 16.88 -0.18 18.12
C SER A 70 15.37 -0.36 18.00
N ASP A 71 14.67 -0.54 19.11
CA ASP A 71 13.20 -0.69 19.11
C ASP A 71 12.51 0.50 18.42
N PHE A 72 13.01 1.71 18.66
CA PHE A 72 12.51 2.91 18.00
C PHE A 72 12.63 2.86 16.48
N GLU A 73 13.81 2.56 15.95
CA GLU A 73 14.03 2.48 14.51
C GLU A 73 13.29 1.30 13.88
N LYS A 74 13.36 0.12 14.52
CA LYS A 74 12.64 -1.08 14.10
C LYS A 74 11.15 -0.81 13.87
N ARG A 75 10.48 -0.17 14.84
CA ARG A 75 9.06 0.19 14.75
C ARG A 75 8.77 1.16 13.61
N HIS A 76 9.58 2.20 13.43
CA HIS A 76 9.38 3.21 12.39
C HIS A 76 9.66 2.68 10.99
N TYR A 77 10.74 1.90 10.81
CA TYR A 77 11.06 1.31 9.52
C TYR A 77 10.15 0.14 9.15
N ALA A 78 9.62 -0.61 10.12
CA ALA A 78 8.58 -1.59 9.87
C ALA A 78 7.30 -0.92 9.34
N LEU A 79 6.87 0.19 9.96
CA LEU A 79 5.73 0.96 9.47
C LEU A 79 5.99 1.54 8.07
N LEU A 80 7.21 2.05 7.79
CA LEU A 80 7.58 2.50 6.44
C LEU A 80 7.50 1.36 5.43
N GLY A 81 7.95 0.16 5.78
CA GLY A 81 7.83 -1.02 4.93
C GLY A 81 6.37 -1.36 4.59
N LEU A 82 5.47 -1.25 5.57
CA LEU A 82 4.03 -1.44 5.37
C LEU A 82 3.42 -0.32 4.50
N MET A 83 3.86 0.93 4.70
CA MET A 83 3.44 2.10 3.91
C MET A 83 3.78 1.99 2.42
N CYS A 84 4.73 1.13 2.06
CA CYS A 84 5.14 0.89 0.67
C CYS A 84 4.44 -0.30 0.00
N ILE A 85 3.38 -0.83 0.60
CA ILE A 85 2.58 -1.95 0.07
C ILE A 85 1.21 -1.43 -0.33
N TYR A 86 0.80 -1.72 -1.58
CA TYR A 86 -0.45 -1.27 -2.18
C TYR A 86 -1.18 -2.44 -2.82
N GLY A 87 -2.50 -2.42 -2.79
CA GLY A 87 -3.33 -3.43 -3.42
C GLY A 87 -4.69 -2.89 -3.85
N ILE A 88 -5.21 -3.47 -4.93
CA ILE A 88 -6.57 -3.28 -5.38
C ILE A 88 -7.23 -4.65 -5.43
N GLU A 89 -8.47 -4.75 -4.99
CA GLU A 89 -9.23 -5.99 -5.04
C GLU A 89 -10.69 -5.71 -5.33
N LEU A 90 -11.24 -6.49 -6.25
CA LEU A 90 -12.63 -6.36 -6.70
C LEU A 90 -13.64 -6.89 -5.67
N LEU A 91 -13.24 -7.88 -4.86
CA LEU A 91 -14.11 -8.57 -3.92
C LEU A 91 -13.88 -8.06 -2.48
N GLU A 92 -14.96 -7.62 -1.84
CA GLU A 92 -14.91 -7.01 -0.51
C GLU A 92 -14.35 -7.96 0.56
N ASP A 93 -14.74 -9.23 0.53
CA ASP A 93 -14.25 -10.23 1.50
C ASP A 93 -12.75 -10.50 1.35
N ASN A 94 -12.23 -10.50 0.12
CA ASN A 94 -10.81 -10.67 -0.14
C ASN A 94 -9.98 -9.48 0.36
N ILE A 95 -10.42 -8.25 0.08
CA ILE A 95 -9.65 -7.08 0.55
C ILE A 95 -9.69 -6.95 2.08
N ALA A 96 -10.79 -7.34 2.72
CA ALA A 96 -10.88 -7.40 4.17
C ALA A 96 -9.91 -8.44 4.75
N GLU A 97 -9.84 -9.63 4.16
CA GLU A 97 -8.90 -10.68 4.55
C GLU A 97 -7.44 -10.27 4.29
N CYS A 98 -7.17 -9.62 3.16
CA CYS A 98 -5.83 -9.09 2.85
C CYS A 98 -5.34 -8.12 3.94
N ARG A 99 -6.20 -7.19 4.37
CA ARG A 99 -5.88 -6.26 5.47
C ARG A 99 -5.64 -7.00 6.78
N ALA A 100 -6.48 -8.00 7.09
CA ALA A 100 -6.33 -8.82 8.30
C ALA A 100 -5.01 -9.60 8.30
N ASN A 101 -4.65 -10.23 7.19
CA ASN A 101 -3.40 -10.99 7.07
C ASN A 101 -2.16 -10.10 7.23
N LEU A 102 -2.16 -8.90 6.63
CA LEU A 102 -1.02 -7.98 6.73
C LEU A 102 -0.88 -7.37 8.11
N ILE A 103 -1.99 -6.99 8.76
CA ILE A 103 -1.92 -6.43 10.12
C ILE A 103 -1.52 -7.48 11.15
N GLU A 104 -1.94 -8.73 10.98
CA GLU A 104 -1.52 -9.85 11.83
C GLU A 104 0.00 -10.05 11.78
N ILE A 105 0.58 -10.18 10.59
CA ILE A 105 2.03 -10.33 10.42
C ILE A 105 2.80 -9.15 11.02
N PHE A 106 2.29 -7.94 10.79
CA PHE A 106 2.93 -6.73 11.31
C PHE A 106 2.88 -6.66 12.84
N SER A 107 1.72 -6.97 13.43
CA SER A 107 1.54 -6.97 14.88
C SER A 107 2.33 -8.07 15.56
N ASP A 108 2.36 -9.27 15.01
CA ASP A 108 3.13 -10.40 15.53
C ASP A 108 4.64 -10.09 15.52
N TYR A 109 5.14 -9.51 14.43
CA TYR A 109 6.57 -9.13 14.33
C TYR A 109 7.00 -8.13 15.40
N LEU A 110 6.14 -7.21 15.79
CA LEU A 110 6.45 -6.14 16.75
C LEU A 110 5.88 -6.38 18.15
N GLY A 111 5.14 -7.46 18.37
CA GLY A 111 4.47 -7.77 19.64
C GLY A 111 3.42 -6.73 20.03
N LEU A 112 2.59 -6.28 19.07
CA LEU A 112 1.58 -5.24 19.26
C LEU A 112 0.21 -5.84 19.59
N ASP A 113 -0.54 -5.15 20.41
CA ASP A 113 -1.98 -5.37 20.57
C ASP A 113 -2.83 -4.25 19.93
N LYS A 114 -4.15 -4.46 19.88
CA LYS A 114 -5.07 -3.50 19.23
C LYS A 114 -5.15 -2.13 19.92
N SER A 115 -4.69 -2.02 21.17
CA SER A 115 -4.66 -0.77 21.92
C SER A 115 -3.43 0.08 21.61
N ASP A 116 -2.40 -0.51 21.00
CA ASP A 116 -1.18 0.19 20.60
C ASP A 116 -1.44 1.25 19.51
N ASP A 117 -0.85 2.44 19.68
CA ASP A 117 -0.91 3.48 18.67
C ASP A 117 -0.32 3.00 17.32
N LEU A 118 0.73 2.19 17.35
CA LEU A 118 1.37 1.69 16.15
C LEU A 118 0.49 0.66 15.41
N TYR A 119 -0.26 -0.18 16.13
CA TYR A 119 -1.24 -1.07 15.52
C TYR A 119 -2.34 -0.28 14.81
N ARG A 120 -2.88 0.76 15.48
CA ARG A 120 -3.93 1.61 14.88
C ARG A 120 -3.41 2.41 13.69
N ALA A 121 -2.18 2.94 13.78
CA ALA A 121 -1.53 3.62 12.67
C ALA A 121 -1.32 2.68 11.46
N ALA A 122 -0.86 1.45 11.70
CA ALA A 122 -0.70 0.44 10.65
C ALA A 122 -2.04 0.06 10.02
N SER A 123 -3.09 -0.12 10.81
CA SER A 123 -4.46 -0.38 10.33
C SER A 123 -4.97 0.77 9.46
N PHE A 124 -4.72 2.01 9.86
CA PHE A 124 -5.07 3.20 9.06
C PHE A 124 -4.31 3.23 7.73
N VAL A 125 -3.01 2.99 7.74
CA VAL A 125 -2.18 2.90 6.52
C VAL A 125 -2.73 1.84 5.56
N LEU A 126 -3.03 0.64 6.06
CA LEU A 126 -3.62 -0.43 5.24
C LEU A 126 -4.97 -0.03 4.65
N SER A 127 -5.80 0.74 5.37
CA SER A 127 -7.07 1.23 4.84
C SER A 127 -6.90 2.24 3.69
N CYS A 128 -5.80 2.98 3.69
CA CYS A 128 -5.46 3.93 2.61
C CYS A 128 -4.80 3.26 1.40
N ASN A 129 -4.09 2.15 1.61
CA ASN A 129 -3.25 1.52 0.59
C ASN A 129 -3.88 0.28 -0.04
N LEU A 130 -4.81 -0.39 0.66
CA LEU A 130 -5.52 -1.59 0.17
C LEU A 130 -6.96 -1.22 -0.13
N LEU A 131 -7.30 -1.12 -1.41
CA LEU A 131 -8.54 -0.51 -1.85
C LEU A 131 -9.49 -1.54 -2.47
N HIS A 132 -10.76 -1.48 -2.07
CA HIS A 132 -11.84 -2.18 -2.73
C HIS A 132 -12.22 -1.43 -3.99
N GLY A 133 -11.97 -2.03 -5.16
CA GLY A 133 -12.20 -1.39 -6.44
C GLY A 133 -11.76 -2.25 -7.62
N ASP A 134 -11.90 -1.70 -8.79
CA ASP A 134 -11.54 -2.33 -10.06
C ASP A 134 -10.31 -1.63 -10.66
N ALA A 135 -9.21 -2.36 -10.77
CA ALA A 135 -7.96 -1.85 -11.32
C ALA A 135 -8.04 -1.54 -12.82
N VAL A 136 -8.94 -2.20 -13.56
CA VAL A 136 -9.12 -1.98 -15.02
C VAL A 136 -9.82 -0.65 -15.27
N THR A 137 -10.88 -0.37 -14.52
CA THR A 137 -11.61 0.91 -14.62
C THR A 137 -10.97 2.01 -13.77
N MET A 138 -10.00 1.67 -12.90
CA MET A 138 -9.34 2.56 -11.94
C MET A 138 -10.32 3.27 -11.02
N ARG A 139 -11.42 2.58 -10.66
CA ARG A 139 -12.47 3.11 -9.78
C ARG A 139 -12.65 2.23 -8.56
N ARG A 140 -12.94 2.90 -7.45
CA ARG A 140 -13.38 2.26 -6.22
C ARG A 140 -14.81 1.71 -6.38
N HIS A 141 -15.25 0.88 -5.44
CA HIS A 141 -16.62 0.35 -5.38
C HIS A 141 -17.71 1.44 -5.30
N ASP A 142 -17.37 2.63 -4.75
CA ASP A 142 -18.23 3.82 -4.71
C ASP A 142 -18.17 4.68 -5.98
N SER A 143 -17.54 4.16 -7.04
CA SER A 143 -17.32 4.81 -8.33
C SER A 143 -16.36 6.01 -8.32
N GLU A 144 -15.78 6.36 -7.17
CA GLU A 144 -14.74 7.38 -7.10
C GLU A 144 -13.43 6.88 -7.72
N PRO A 145 -12.61 7.77 -8.30
CA PRO A 145 -11.30 7.39 -8.81
C PRO A 145 -10.41 6.79 -7.71
N ILE A 146 -9.69 5.71 -8.04
CA ILE A 146 -8.69 5.16 -7.13
C ILE A 146 -7.62 6.19 -6.84
N THR A 147 -7.43 6.46 -5.56
CA THR A 147 -6.45 7.40 -5.04
C THR A 147 -5.60 6.71 -4.00
N PHE A 148 -4.28 6.68 -4.20
CA PHE A 148 -3.33 6.12 -3.26
C PHE A 148 -2.63 7.18 -2.43
N ALA A 149 -2.40 6.85 -1.17
CA ALA A 149 -1.56 7.63 -0.29
C ALA A 149 -0.08 7.29 -0.56
N GLU A 150 0.70 8.25 -0.98
CA GLU A 150 2.16 8.13 -0.97
C GLU A 150 2.68 8.55 0.39
N TRP A 151 3.50 7.71 0.99
CA TRP A 151 4.08 7.91 2.30
C TRP A 151 5.59 8.14 2.22
N GLY A 152 6.10 9.10 2.98
CA GLY A 152 7.52 9.37 3.12
C GLY A 152 7.92 9.51 4.58
N TYR A 153 8.99 8.84 5.01
CA TYR A 153 9.59 9.08 6.31
C TYR A 153 10.51 10.30 6.22
N ILE A 154 10.17 11.35 6.95
CA ILE A 154 10.90 12.63 6.92
C ILE A 154 11.82 12.83 8.12
N GLY A 155 12.08 11.76 8.86
CA GLY A 155 12.91 11.77 10.07
C GLY A 155 12.15 12.22 11.32
N ARG A 156 12.81 12.13 12.47
CA ARG A 156 12.27 12.54 13.78
C ARG A 156 10.92 11.89 14.11
N ALA A 157 10.75 10.60 13.76
CA ALA A 157 9.51 9.84 13.94
C ALA A 157 8.28 10.42 13.23
N LYS A 158 8.47 11.15 12.13
CA LYS A 158 7.38 11.74 11.37
C LYS A 158 7.30 11.18 9.96
N PHE A 159 6.07 11.04 9.50
CA PHE A 159 5.72 10.63 8.15
C PHE A 159 4.94 11.75 7.47
N GLN A 160 5.09 11.86 6.16
CA GLN A 160 4.29 12.74 5.33
C GLN A 160 3.45 11.91 4.38
N ARG A 161 2.19 12.32 4.19
CA ARG A 161 1.27 11.73 3.23
C ARG A 161 0.99 12.71 2.09
N ARG A 162 1.01 12.18 0.87
CA ARG A 162 0.54 12.85 -0.33
C ARG A 162 -0.37 11.90 -1.10
N ASP A 163 -1.51 12.39 -1.57
CA ASP A 163 -2.47 11.55 -2.28
C ASP A 163 -2.37 11.78 -3.79
N PHE A 164 -2.33 10.69 -4.55
CA PHE A 164 -2.24 10.69 -6.01
C PHE A 164 -3.31 9.81 -6.62
N ARG A 165 -3.94 10.25 -7.69
CA ARG A 165 -4.88 9.43 -8.46
C ARG A 165 -4.11 8.42 -9.33
N LEU A 166 -4.60 7.18 -9.36
CA LEU A 166 -3.98 6.10 -10.12
C LEU A 166 -4.01 6.35 -11.62
N ASP A 167 -5.12 6.86 -12.17
CA ASP A 167 -5.27 7.16 -13.59
C ASP A 167 -4.31 8.27 -14.07
N VAL A 168 -3.94 9.19 -13.18
CA VAL A 168 -2.91 10.20 -13.46
C VAL A 168 -1.53 9.57 -13.45
N LEU A 169 -1.22 8.73 -12.44
CA LEU A 169 0.08 8.08 -12.31
C LEU A 169 0.39 7.13 -13.50
N THR A 170 -0.64 6.49 -14.05
CA THR A 170 -0.49 5.57 -15.19
C THR A 170 -0.56 6.27 -16.56
N GLY A 171 -0.80 7.59 -16.59
CA GLY A 171 -1.01 8.34 -17.82
C GLY A 171 -2.33 8.01 -18.53
N SER A 172 -3.22 7.28 -17.86
CA SER A 172 -4.52 6.86 -18.40
C SER A 172 -5.60 7.92 -18.27
N SER A 173 -5.31 9.04 -17.58
CA SER A 173 -6.24 10.16 -17.50
C SER A 173 -6.29 10.90 -18.84
N ARG A 174 -7.46 11.49 -19.16
CA ARG A 174 -7.64 12.32 -20.37
C ARG A 174 -6.73 13.57 -20.41
N PHE A 175 -6.02 13.84 -19.34
CA PHE A 175 -4.97 14.85 -19.26
C PHE A 175 -3.57 14.31 -19.60
N SER A 176 -3.43 13.05 -20.02
CA SER A 176 -2.18 12.56 -20.58
C SER A 176 -1.85 13.34 -21.86
N ALA A 177 -0.63 13.82 -21.92
CA ALA A 177 -0.19 15.00 -22.65
C ALA A 177 -0.23 14.94 -24.20
N GLU A 178 -0.56 13.85 -24.84
CA GLU A 178 -0.64 13.82 -26.31
C GLU A 178 -1.89 14.55 -26.79
N GLY A 179 -1.68 15.78 -27.26
CA GLY A 179 -2.72 16.64 -27.84
C GLY A 179 -3.35 17.67 -26.87
N SER A 180 -2.89 17.79 -25.64
CA SER A 180 -3.36 18.81 -24.70
C SER A 180 -2.56 20.10 -24.79
N LEU A 181 -3.19 21.25 -24.42
CA LEU A 181 -2.51 22.55 -24.26
C LEU A 181 -1.34 22.49 -23.26
N PHE A 182 -1.24 21.40 -22.50
CA PHE A 182 -0.23 21.16 -21.46
C PHE A 182 0.88 20.20 -21.91
N ALA A 183 0.95 19.83 -23.21
CA ALA A 183 1.99 18.93 -23.74
C ALA A 183 3.42 19.46 -23.54
N HIS A 184 3.57 20.76 -23.26
CA HIS A 184 4.86 21.41 -22.96
C HIS A 184 5.21 21.44 -21.47
N LEU A 185 4.27 21.09 -20.58
CA LEU A 185 4.55 20.99 -19.15
C LEU A 185 5.40 19.76 -18.87
N GLY A 186 6.48 19.95 -18.13
CA GLY A 186 7.41 18.84 -17.81
C GLY A 186 6.73 17.74 -17.00
N LYS A 187 7.28 16.53 -17.04
CA LYS A 187 6.79 15.34 -16.30
C LYS A 187 6.50 15.59 -14.81
N HIS A 188 7.13 16.57 -14.20
CA HIS A 188 6.94 16.92 -12.79
C HIS A 188 5.55 17.48 -12.46
N GLU A 189 4.87 18.12 -13.39
CA GLU A 189 3.53 18.69 -13.14
C GLU A 189 2.41 17.65 -13.32
N LEU A 190 2.65 16.59 -14.10
CA LEU A 190 1.71 15.48 -14.25
C LEU A 190 1.54 14.66 -12.96
N PHE A 191 2.51 14.72 -12.07
CA PHE A 191 2.52 14.00 -10.79
C PHE A 191 2.28 14.89 -9.58
N THR A 192 1.56 15.99 -9.75
CA THR A 192 1.15 16.84 -8.63
C THR A 192 0.17 16.08 -7.74
N PRO A 193 0.41 16.00 -6.43
CA PRO A 193 -0.52 15.36 -5.52
C PRO A 193 -1.84 16.15 -5.47
N ILE A 194 -2.96 15.43 -5.44
CA ILE A 194 -4.28 16.07 -5.27
C ILE A 194 -4.50 16.57 -3.84
N ARG A 195 -3.75 16.00 -2.87
CA ARG A 195 -3.75 16.43 -1.47
C ARG A 195 -2.36 16.20 -0.86
N THR A 196 -1.94 17.15 -0.04
CA THR A 196 -0.73 17.02 0.80
C THR A 196 -1.13 17.24 2.25
N TYR A 197 -0.60 16.41 3.14
CA TYR A 197 -0.89 16.46 4.57
C TYR A 197 0.32 16.97 5.34
N PRO A 198 0.12 17.59 6.51
CA PRO A 198 1.25 17.98 7.37
C PRO A 198 2.01 16.74 7.86
N PRO A 199 3.27 16.91 8.31
CA PRO A 199 4.02 15.84 8.94
C PRO A 199 3.32 15.27 10.17
N MET A 200 3.12 13.93 10.21
CA MET A 200 2.37 13.19 11.23
C MET A 200 3.28 12.24 11.99
N ALA A 201 3.13 12.19 13.30
CA ALA A 201 3.71 11.12 14.12
C ALA A 201 2.80 9.87 14.08
N VAL A 202 3.30 8.73 14.59
CA VAL A 202 2.53 7.48 14.71
C VAL A 202 1.20 7.71 15.45
N ARG A 203 1.21 8.52 16.50
CA ARG A 203 0.01 8.85 17.28
C ARG A 203 -1.05 9.59 16.46
N ASP A 204 -0.62 10.48 15.57
CA ASP A 204 -1.53 11.23 14.69
C ASP A 204 -2.17 10.29 13.66
N LEU A 205 -1.40 9.35 13.12
CA LEU A 205 -1.89 8.29 12.22
C LEU A 205 -2.88 7.36 12.94
N ALA A 206 -2.63 7.05 14.21
CA ALA A 206 -3.46 6.16 15.03
C ALA A 206 -4.87 6.70 15.27
N THR A 207 -5.08 8.01 15.18
CA THR A 207 -6.42 8.62 15.32
C THR A 207 -7.27 8.49 14.05
N GLY A 208 -6.69 7.98 12.94
CA GLY A 208 -7.38 7.93 11.64
C GLY A 208 -7.63 9.31 11.02
N CYS A 209 -7.30 10.36 11.75
CA CYS A 209 -7.36 11.73 11.27
C CYS A 209 -6.00 12.09 10.68
N GLY A 210 -5.77 11.75 9.42
CA GLY A 210 -4.54 12.11 8.72
C GLY A 210 -4.31 13.60 8.56
N GLY A 211 -4.72 14.42 9.54
CA GLY A 211 -4.68 15.88 9.50
C GLY A 211 -5.67 16.47 8.48
N THR A 212 -5.96 17.74 8.58
CA THR A 212 -6.64 18.49 7.51
C THR A 212 -5.65 18.63 6.34
N PRO A 213 -6.03 18.31 5.09
CA PRO A 213 -5.16 18.54 3.95
C PRO A 213 -4.71 20.00 3.90
N MET A 214 -3.43 20.21 3.59
CA MET A 214 -2.95 21.57 3.29
C MET A 214 -3.57 22.01 1.97
N GLU A 215 -4.16 23.21 1.93
CA GLU A 215 -4.59 23.78 0.66
C GLU A 215 -3.38 23.91 -0.28
N ALA A 216 -3.58 23.56 -1.55
CA ALA A 216 -2.55 23.76 -2.56
C ALA A 216 -2.32 25.28 -2.69
N ALA A 217 -1.08 25.72 -2.49
CA ALA A 217 -0.66 27.09 -2.67
C ALA A 217 -0.57 27.45 -4.16
#